data_effc36489203a523fd487825772f2c9e
#
_entry.id   effc36489203a523fd487825772f2c9e
#
_cell.length_a   1.000
_cell.length_b   1.000
_cell.length_c   1.000
_cell.angle_alpha   90.00
_cell.angle_beta   90.00
_cell.angle_gamma   90.00
#
_symmetry.space_group_name_H-M   'P 1'
#
loop_
_entity.id
_entity.type
_entity.pdbx_description
1 polymer ?
#
loop_
_entity_poly.entity_id
_entity_poly.type
_entity_poly.pdbx_seq_one_letter_code
_entity_poly.pdbx_strand_id
1 'polypeptide(L)'
;MKFFRTLFLAFAVFFAFAAQAADKVYPVSVKINESISTDDRGTKYDDPLAAALKDANLGEIVGGGNSVNKAGKIEWAGIDLEVTDLQKSIPVIKQKLIDLGAPKGSTIEYHSGGKKVVVPVQ
;
A
#
# COMPACT_ATOMS: atom_id res chain seq x y z
N MET A 1 33.55 5.17 -34.88
CA MET A 1 33.92 5.74 -33.59
C MET A 1 32.93 6.74 -33.03
N LYS A 2 32.34 7.59 -33.84
CA LYS A 2 31.31 8.52 -33.39
C LYS A 2 30.06 7.83 -32.84
N PHE A 3 29.73 6.66 -33.31
CA PHE A 3 28.57 5.86 -32.85
C PHE A 3 28.73 5.36 -31.43
N PHE A 4 29.93 5.03 -31.02
CA PHE A 4 30.19 4.58 -29.65
C PHE A 4 29.97 5.67 -28.62
N ARG A 5 30.30 6.91 -28.94
CA ARG A 5 30.08 8.05 -28.04
C ARG A 5 28.60 8.32 -27.82
N THR A 6 27.81 8.19 -28.88
CA THR A 6 26.35 8.39 -28.77
C THR A 6 25.69 7.32 -27.93
N LEU A 7 26.12 6.08 -28.07
CA LEU A 7 25.63 4.97 -27.29
C LEU A 7 25.97 5.13 -25.80
N PHE A 8 27.16 5.63 -25.52
CA PHE A 8 27.65 5.85 -24.17
C PHE A 8 26.83 6.95 -23.46
N LEU A 9 26.46 8.00 -24.15
CA LEU A 9 25.64 9.09 -23.65
C LEU A 9 24.23 8.60 -23.33
N ALA A 10 23.64 7.76 -24.16
CA ALA A 10 22.33 7.16 -23.91
C ALA A 10 22.33 6.30 -22.65
N PHE A 11 23.40 5.56 -22.43
CA PHE A 11 23.57 4.75 -21.23
C PHE A 11 23.68 5.60 -19.97
N ALA A 12 24.40 6.71 -20.04
CA ALA A 12 24.54 7.64 -18.92
C ALA A 12 23.19 8.26 -18.52
N VAL A 13 22.36 8.60 -19.49
CA VAL A 13 21.01 9.13 -19.24
C VAL A 13 20.12 8.08 -18.57
N PHE A 14 20.21 6.84 -19.00
CA PHE A 14 19.48 5.73 -18.37
C PHE A 14 19.90 5.54 -16.90
N PHE A 15 21.18 5.65 -16.62
CA PHE A 15 21.71 5.50 -15.26
C PHE A 15 21.23 6.62 -14.34
N ALA A 16 21.16 7.85 -14.82
CA ALA A 16 20.62 8.98 -14.06
C ALA A 16 19.13 8.79 -13.75
N PHE A 17 18.36 8.25 -14.68
CA PHE A 17 16.96 7.94 -14.47
C PHE A 17 16.77 6.86 -13.39
N ALA A 18 17.58 5.82 -13.39
CA ALA A 18 17.52 4.77 -12.37
C ALA A 18 17.82 5.32 -10.97
N ALA A 19 18.72 6.30 -10.84
CA ALA A 19 19.01 6.94 -9.56
C ALA A 19 17.82 7.75 -9.02
N GLN A 20 16.97 8.29 -9.89
CA GLN A 20 15.75 9.03 -9.49
C GLN A 20 14.62 8.11 -9.02
N ALA A 21 14.68 6.83 -9.36
CA ALA A 21 13.64 5.87 -8.97
C ALA A 21 13.78 5.38 -7.52
N ALA A 22 14.80 5.87 -6.78
CA ALA A 22 15.06 5.46 -5.40
C ALA A 22 14.37 6.35 -4.36
N ASP A 23 13.15 6.79 -4.65
CA ASP A 23 12.36 7.58 -3.71
C ASP A 23 11.93 6.72 -2.52
N LYS A 24 11.88 7.34 -1.34
CA LYS A 24 11.46 6.67 -0.13
C LYS A 24 10.01 6.26 -0.20
N VAL A 25 9.74 5.02 0.19
CA VAL A 25 8.40 4.50 0.41
C VAL A 25 8.25 4.08 1.87
N TYR A 26 7.04 4.14 2.36
CA TYR A 26 6.71 3.80 3.73
C TYR A 26 5.70 2.66 3.72
N PRO A 27 6.02 1.52 4.36
CA PRO A 27 5.07 0.42 4.46
C PRO A 27 3.90 0.79 5.38
N VAL A 28 2.71 0.43 4.94
CA VAL A 28 1.47 0.59 5.70
C VAL A 28 0.71 -0.72 5.65
N SER A 29 0.24 -1.19 6.80
CA SER A 29 -0.56 -2.41 6.90
C SER A 29 -1.98 -2.05 7.33
N VAL A 30 -2.96 -2.57 6.60
CA VAL A 30 -4.37 -2.43 6.94
C VAL A 30 -4.87 -3.78 7.43
N LYS A 31 -5.54 -3.76 8.58
CA LYS A 31 -6.21 -4.93 9.13
C LYS A 31 -7.72 -4.71 9.06
N ILE A 32 -8.39 -5.54 8.27
CA ILE A 32 -9.85 -5.50 8.13
C ILE A 32 -10.44 -6.54 9.08
N ASN A 33 -11.23 -6.09 10.05
CA ASN A 33 -11.84 -6.97 11.03
C ASN A 33 -13.09 -7.65 10.46
N GLU A 34 -12.88 -8.44 9.43
CA GLU A 34 -13.94 -9.09 8.67
C GLU A 34 -13.47 -10.48 8.23
N SER A 35 -14.35 -11.47 8.31
CA SER A 35 -14.09 -12.81 7.79
C SER A 35 -14.37 -12.80 6.29
N ILE A 36 -13.37 -12.46 5.51
CA ILE A 36 -13.51 -12.27 4.07
C ILE A 36 -12.39 -13.02 3.33
N SER A 37 -12.73 -13.69 2.23
CA SER A 37 -11.76 -14.40 1.41
C SER A 37 -10.81 -13.43 0.69
N THR A 38 -9.69 -13.96 0.21
CA THR A 38 -8.72 -13.17 -0.56
C THR A 38 -9.37 -12.55 -1.80
N ASP A 39 -10.18 -13.32 -2.51
CA ASP A 39 -10.84 -12.83 -3.73
C ASP A 39 -11.86 -11.72 -3.41
N ASP A 40 -12.69 -11.93 -2.40
CA ASP A 40 -13.68 -10.94 -1.99
C ASP A 40 -13.03 -9.69 -1.42
N ARG A 41 -11.94 -9.85 -0.66
CA ARG A 41 -11.13 -8.71 -0.19
C ARG A 41 -10.63 -7.88 -1.37
N GLY A 42 -10.10 -8.55 -2.39
CA GLY A 42 -9.60 -7.88 -3.60
C GLY A 42 -10.66 -7.00 -4.24
N THR A 43 -11.83 -7.54 -4.47
CA THR A 43 -12.94 -6.82 -5.11
C THR A 43 -13.50 -5.71 -4.23
N LYS A 44 -13.71 -6.01 -2.95
CA LYS A 44 -14.36 -5.07 -2.02
C LYS A 44 -13.43 -3.95 -1.56
N TYR A 45 -12.18 -4.27 -1.27
CA TYR A 45 -11.24 -3.33 -0.64
C TYR A 45 -10.03 -2.99 -1.49
N ASP A 46 -9.29 -4.00 -1.96
CA ASP A 46 -8.02 -3.77 -2.64
C ASP A 46 -8.19 -2.92 -3.89
N ASP A 47 -9.11 -3.29 -4.77
CA ASP A 47 -9.28 -2.59 -6.05
C ASP A 47 -9.71 -1.13 -5.89
N PRO A 48 -10.74 -0.80 -5.09
CA PRO A 48 -11.10 0.60 -4.90
C PRO A 48 -10.05 1.38 -4.09
N LEU A 49 -9.36 0.74 -3.15
CA LEU A 49 -8.30 1.40 -2.39
C LEU A 49 -7.09 1.69 -3.29
N ALA A 50 -6.70 0.74 -4.13
CA ALA A 50 -5.62 0.93 -5.11
C ALA A 50 -5.94 2.08 -6.07
N ALA A 51 -7.17 2.16 -6.56
CA ALA A 51 -7.61 3.25 -7.43
C ALA A 51 -7.53 4.62 -6.74
N ALA A 52 -7.96 4.70 -5.49
CA ALA A 52 -7.91 5.94 -4.71
C ALA A 52 -6.46 6.41 -4.50
N LEU A 53 -5.55 5.50 -4.18
CA LEU A 53 -4.14 5.83 -4.01
C LEU A 53 -3.48 6.24 -5.31
N LYS A 54 -3.80 5.57 -6.40
CA LYS A 54 -3.27 5.89 -7.72
C LYS A 54 -3.76 7.26 -8.19
N ASP A 55 -5.04 7.56 -8.03
CA ASP A 55 -5.62 8.84 -8.43
C ASP A 55 -4.98 10.00 -7.68
N ALA A 56 -4.66 9.81 -6.41
CA ALA A 56 -3.99 10.80 -5.58
C ALA A 56 -2.46 10.77 -5.70
N ASN A 57 -1.91 9.83 -6.48
CA ASN A 57 -0.48 9.62 -6.65
C ASN A 57 0.25 9.41 -5.30
N LEU A 58 -0.31 8.60 -4.43
CA LEU A 58 0.19 8.40 -3.07
C LEU A 58 0.87 7.05 -2.85
N GLY A 59 0.53 6.02 -3.61
CA GLY A 59 1.12 4.71 -3.40
C GLY A 59 0.41 3.58 -4.09
N GLU A 60 0.69 2.37 -3.64
CA GLU A 60 0.17 1.14 -4.24
C GLU A 60 -0.01 0.03 -3.21
N ILE A 61 -0.79 -0.97 -3.56
CA ILE A 61 -0.94 -2.19 -2.79
C ILE A 61 0.12 -3.18 -3.25
N VAL A 62 0.86 -3.76 -2.31
CA VAL A 62 1.99 -4.66 -2.60
C VAL A 62 1.75 -6.08 -2.12
N GLY A 63 0.71 -6.33 -1.35
CA GLY A 63 0.42 -7.67 -0.87
C GLY A 63 -0.76 -7.71 0.09
N GLY A 64 -0.91 -8.83 0.76
CA GLY A 64 -1.94 -9.03 1.76
C GLY A 64 -1.96 -10.46 2.26
N GLY A 65 -2.85 -10.74 3.18
CA GLY A 65 -3.02 -12.06 3.75
C GLY A 65 -4.25 -12.14 4.64
N ASN A 66 -4.43 -13.29 5.27
CA ASN A 66 -5.53 -13.53 6.18
C ASN A 66 -5.00 -14.15 7.47
N SER A 67 -5.64 -13.89 8.59
CA SER A 67 -5.43 -14.65 9.81
C SER A 67 -6.52 -15.71 9.93
N VAL A 68 -6.09 -16.96 10.09
CA VAL A 68 -6.99 -18.10 10.14
C VAL A 68 -6.89 -18.74 11.52
N ASN A 69 -8.04 -19.03 12.13
CA ASN A 69 -8.06 -19.70 13.42
C ASN A 69 -7.88 -21.22 13.31
N LYS A 70 -7.84 -21.92 14.44
CA LYS A 70 -7.65 -23.37 14.49
C LYS A 70 -8.73 -24.17 13.76
N ALA A 71 -9.91 -23.60 13.61
CA ALA A 71 -11.02 -24.22 12.89
C ALA A 71 -10.98 -23.94 11.38
N GLY A 72 -9.96 -23.22 10.88
CA GLY A 72 -9.84 -22.88 9.48
C GLY A 72 -10.66 -21.67 9.06
N LYS A 73 -11.23 -20.94 10.01
CA LYS A 73 -12.05 -19.77 9.71
C LYS A 73 -11.19 -18.50 9.68
N ILE A 74 -11.42 -17.63 8.68
CA ILE A 74 -10.75 -16.36 8.58
C ILE A 74 -11.24 -15.43 9.68
N GLU A 75 -10.32 -14.93 10.50
CA GLU A 75 -10.63 -14.00 11.59
C GLU A 75 -10.59 -12.55 11.09
N TRP A 76 -9.57 -12.22 10.29
CA TRP A 76 -9.43 -10.90 9.70
C TRP A 76 -8.60 -11.00 8.43
N ALA A 77 -8.68 -9.97 7.61
CA ALA A 77 -7.92 -9.86 6.37
C ALA A 77 -6.94 -8.70 6.43
N GLY A 78 -5.77 -8.86 5.83
CA GLY A 78 -4.72 -7.85 5.79
C GLY A 78 -4.43 -7.37 4.40
N ILE A 79 -4.08 -6.09 4.28
CA ILE A 79 -3.64 -5.45 3.03
C ILE A 79 -2.34 -4.73 3.33
N ASP A 80 -1.31 -5.00 2.53
CA ASP A 80 -0.01 -4.35 2.65
C ASP A 80 0.15 -3.32 1.54
N LEU A 81 0.53 -2.11 1.92
CA LEU A 81 0.69 -0.99 1.02
C LEU A 81 2.07 -0.36 1.17
N GLU A 82 2.51 0.31 0.11
CA GLU A 82 3.65 1.22 0.15
C GLU A 82 3.18 2.59 -0.30
N VAL A 83 3.48 3.60 0.51
CA VAL A 83 3.06 4.98 0.23
C VAL A 83 4.26 5.91 0.26
N THR A 84 4.18 7.02 -0.47
CA THR A 84 5.27 7.99 -0.56
C THR A 84 5.13 9.15 0.43
N ASP A 85 3.96 9.33 1.02
CA ASP A 85 3.67 10.40 1.97
C ASP A 85 2.67 9.90 3.01
N LEU A 86 3.16 9.63 4.22
CA LEU A 86 2.32 9.13 5.31
C LEU A 86 1.24 10.12 5.72
N GLN A 87 1.58 11.40 5.84
CA GLN A 87 0.63 12.41 6.31
C GLN A 87 -0.57 12.57 5.39
N LYS A 88 -0.35 12.47 4.08
CA LYS A 88 -1.43 12.53 3.09
C LYS A 88 -2.14 11.20 2.91
N SER A 89 -1.39 10.10 2.95
CA SER A 89 -1.93 8.78 2.64
C SER A 89 -2.83 8.22 3.73
N ILE A 90 -2.46 8.38 5.01
CA ILE A 90 -3.23 7.79 6.11
C ILE A 90 -4.68 8.30 6.14
N PRO A 91 -4.96 9.60 6.04
CA PRO A 91 -6.35 10.08 5.97
C PRO A 91 -7.12 9.56 4.75
N VAL A 92 -6.47 9.46 3.59
CA VAL A 92 -7.09 8.94 2.36
C VAL A 92 -7.46 7.46 2.53
N ILE A 93 -6.54 6.66 3.06
CA ILE A 93 -6.77 5.23 3.32
C ILE A 93 -7.92 5.06 4.32
N LYS A 94 -7.88 5.80 5.42
CA LYS A 94 -8.91 5.74 6.47
C LYS A 94 -10.29 6.08 5.91
N GLN A 95 -10.42 7.19 5.21
CA GLN A 95 -11.69 7.61 4.66
C GLN A 95 -12.22 6.60 3.63
N LYS A 96 -11.34 6.07 2.78
CA LYS A 96 -11.74 5.08 1.80
C LYS A 96 -12.24 3.79 2.46
N LEU A 97 -11.58 3.33 3.50
CA LEU A 97 -12.00 2.15 4.24
C LEU A 97 -13.38 2.37 4.91
N ILE A 98 -13.62 3.55 5.45
CA ILE A 98 -14.91 3.93 5.99
C ILE A 98 -15.98 3.86 4.90
N ASP A 99 -15.70 4.48 3.75
CA ASP A 99 -16.64 4.51 2.61
C ASP A 99 -16.97 3.10 2.10
N LEU A 100 -16.00 2.18 2.19
CA LEU A 100 -16.16 0.79 1.77
C LEU A 100 -16.82 -0.10 2.82
N GLY A 101 -17.11 0.44 4.00
CA GLY A 101 -17.80 -0.28 5.06
C GLY A 101 -16.91 -1.17 5.92
N ALA A 102 -15.63 -0.84 6.07
CA ALA A 102 -14.75 -1.59 6.97
C ALA A 102 -15.32 -1.62 8.38
N PRO A 103 -15.42 -2.81 9.01
CA PRO A 103 -16.07 -2.93 10.33
C PRO A 103 -15.26 -2.29 11.45
N LYS A 104 -15.92 -2.05 12.57
CA LYS A 104 -15.27 -1.65 13.83
C LYS A 104 -14.17 -2.66 14.17
N GLY A 105 -13.05 -2.17 14.69
CA GLY A 105 -11.89 -2.99 14.99
C GLY A 105 -10.90 -3.09 13.84
N SER A 106 -11.24 -2.57 12.67
CA SER A 106 -10.29 -2.44 11.57
C SER A 106 -9.28 -1.34 11.88
N THR A 107 -8.01 -1.55 11.52
CA THR A 107 -6.92 -0.64 11.88
C THR A 107 -5.97 -0.40 10.71
N ILE A 108 -5.26 0.71 10.79
CA ILE A 108 -4.15 1.04 9.88
C ILE A 108 -2.89 1.13 10.74
N GLU A 109 -1.84 0.40 10.36
CA GLU A 109 -0.57 0.38 11.07
C GLU A 109 0.55 0.90 10.20
N TYR A 110 1.43 1.69 10.79
CA TYR A 110 2.66 2.14 10.15
C TYR A 110 3.71 2.47 11.21
N HIS A 111 4.94 2.76 10.77
CA HIS A 111 6.01 3.16 11.67
C HIS A 111 6.39 4.62 11.41
N SER A 112 6.59 5.37 12.48
CA SER A 112 7.05 6.75 12.44
C SER A 112 8.04 6.98 13.57
N GLY A 113 9.24 7.45 13.23
CA GLY A 113 10.30 7.67 14.19
C GLY A 113 10.70 6.41 14.96
N GLY A 114 10.66 5.25 14.30
CA GLY A 114 10.98 3.97 14.93
C GLY A 114 9.89 3.39 15.81
N LYS A 115 8.74 4.05 15.89
CA LYS A 115 7.60 3.60 16.69
C LYS A 115 6.46 3.12 15.82
N LYS A 116 5.81 2.04 16.26
CA LYS A 116 4.60 1.53 15.62
C LYS A 116 3.42 2.43 15.99
N VAL A 117 2.71 2.89 14.97
CA VAL A 117 1.49 3.70 15.14
C VAL A 117 0.32 2.88 14.63
N VAL A 118 -0.74 2.80 15.42
CA VAL A 118 -1.98 2.10 15.06
C VAL A 118 -3.12 3.11 15.07
N VAL A 119 -3.79 3.25 13.93
CA VAL A 119 -4.91 4.18 13.77
C VAL A 119 -6.18 3.36 13.58
N PRO A 120 -7.20 3.52 14.43
CA PRO A 120 -8.48 2.87 14.21
C PRO A 120 -9.19 3.48 13.00
N VAL A 121 -9.85 2.64 12.21
CA VAL A 121 -10.65 3.11 11.07
C VAL A 121 -11.95 3.73 11.57
N GLN A 122 -12.57 3.11 12.57
CA GLN A 122 -13.75 3.66 13.25
C GLN A 122 -13.68 3.35 14.74
#